data_5499c9a4b6e469a3475e05ee2033c311
#
_entry.id   5499c9a4b6e469a3475e05ee2033c311
#
_cell.length_a   1.000
_cell.length_b   1.000
_cell.length_c   1.000
_cell.angle_alpha   90.00
_cell.angle_beta   90.00
_cell.angle_gamma   90.00
#
_symmetry.space_group_name_H-M   'P 1'
#
loop_
_entity.id
_entity.type
_entity.pdbx_description
1 polymer ?
#
loop_
_entity_poly.entity_id
_entity_poly.type
_entity_poly.pdbx_seq_one_letter_code
_entity_poly.pdbx_strand_id
1 'polypeptide(L)'
;MALTVHDVDRFEASRPRLEAIAYRLLGSAGEAEDAVQETFLRWQAADVGRIEVPEAWLTKVLTNLCLNQLASARARRETYVGQWLPEPLLAGDPMLGPADTAEQRESLSYAVLTLLERLSPNERAVYVLREAFAYPHREIAEILDLTEAASQQIHHRARKHVAEGRARTEIDESAARRIVEEFLAAATSGRTEPLVRLLTQDAVAIGDGGGKVPARTKAFEGALAVAKFMRGLFKPGKAKRDLVGGSPEIHAATANGGPAVVVVLDGRVIGVLCLEVTADGIAAFRSQANPDKLERATERWAATDHGEPLFNIF
;
A
#
# COMPACT_ATOMS: atom_id res chain seq x y z
N MET A 1 -7.78 -36.50 2.37
CA MET A 1 -7.58 -36.93 3.77
C MET A 1 -7.95 -35.73 4.64
N ALA A 2 -8.58 -35.88 5.79
CA ALA A 2 -8.85 -34.73 6.65
C ALA A 2 -7.53 -34.18 7.23
N LEU A 3 -7.36 -32.86 7.28
CA LEU A 3 -6.21 -32.22 7.94
C LEU A 3 -6.17 -32.62 9.42
N THR A 4 -4.99 -32.87 9.93
CA THR A 4 -4.78 -32.99 11.38
C THR A 4 -4.76 -31.60 12.03
N VAL A 5 -4.95 -31.53 13.35
CA VAL A 5 -4.80 -30.27 14.11
C VAL A 5 -3.43 -29.64 13.85
N HIS A 6 -2.38 -30.47 13.80
CA HIS A 6 -1.01 -30.00 13.51
C HIS A 6 -0.86 -29.37 12.13
N ASP A 7 -1.57 -29.86 11.11
CA ASP A 7 -1.53 -29.26 9.75
C ASP A 7 -2.24 -27.91 9.71
N VAL A 8 -3.32 -27.77 10.48
CA VAL A 8 -4.03 -26.47 10.63
C VAL A 8 -3.14 -25.48 11.38
N ASP A 9 -2.55 -25.87 12.52
CA ASP A 9 -1.66 -24.99 13.30
C ASP A 9 -0.48 -24.51 12.47
N ARG A 10 0.10 -25.39 11.63
CA ARG A 10 1.21 -25.04 10.72
C ARG A 10 0.79 -24.02 9.66
N PHE A 11 -0.40 -24.16 9.09
CA PHE A 11 -0.93 -23.15 8.17
C PHE A 11 -1.13 -21.81 8.87
N GLU A 12 -1.78 -21.82 10.05
CA GLU A 12 -2.05 -20.59 10.81
C GLU A 12 -0.75 -19.88 11.24
N ALA A 13 0.30 -20.63 11.59
CA ALA A 13 1.61 -20.04 11.85
C ALA A 13 2.23 -19.37 10.61
N SER A 14 1.91 -19.86 9.41
CA SER A 14 2.40 -19.28 8.14
C SER A 14 1.51 -18.15 7.63
N ARG A 15 0.24 -18.05 8.06
CA ARG A 15 -0.77 -17.12 7.56
C ARG A 15 -0.28 -15.65 7.51
N PRO A 16 0.30 -15.06 8.59
CA PRO A 16 0.70 -13.65 8.55
C PRO A 16 1.75 -13.37 7.46
N ARG A 17 2.68 -14.31 7.25
CA ARG A 17 3.70 -14.22 6.19
C ARG A 17 3.07 -14.33 4.81
N LEU A 18 2.12 -15.25 4.62
CA LEU A 18 1.41 -15.43 3.36
C LEU A 18 0.59 -14.18 3.00
N GLU A 19 -0.14 -13.62 3.96
CA GLU A 19 -0.90 -12.38 3.79
C GLU A 19 0.02 -11.21 3.40
N ALA A 20 1.16 -11.08 4.07
CA ALA A 20 2.13 -10.03 3.76
C ALA A 20 2.75 -10.19 2.35
N ILE A 21 3.01 -11.42 1.89
CA ILE A 21 3.47 -11.70 0.52
C ILE A 21 2.37 -11.34 -0.48
N ALA A 22 1.15 -11.83 -0.27
CA ALA A 22 0.02 -11.59 -1.16
C ALA A 22 -0.31 -10.10 -1.29
N TYR A 23 -0.36 -9.36 -0.18
CA TYR A 23 -0.59 -7.92 -0.21
C TYR A 23 0.47 -7.16 -1.02
N ARG A 24 1.77 -7.47 -0.84
CA ARG A 24 2.82 -6.83 -1.66
C ARG A 24 2.74 -7.19 -3.13
N LEU A 25 2.26 -8.41 -3.44
CA LEU A 25 2.03 -8.84 -4.81
C LEU A 25 0.80 -8.20 -5.44
N LEU A 26 -0.30 -8.07 -4.71
CA LEU A 26 -1.60 -7.67 -5.27
C LEU A 26 -1.91 -6.19 -5.07
N GLY A 27 -1.40 -5.58 -3.98
CA GLY A 27 -1.69 -4.20 -3.61
C GLY A 27 -3.13 -4.00 -3.10
N SER A 28 -3.84 -5.08 -2.82
CA SER A 28 -5.19 -5.11 -2.29
C SER A 28 -5.23 -6.08 -1.11
N ALA A 29 -5.75 -5.62 0.02
CA ALA A 29 -5.87 -6.43 1.23
C ALA A 29 -6.92 -7.52 1.04
N GLY A 30 -8.08 -7.19 0.47
CA GLY A 30 -9.12 -8.16 0.19
C GLY A 30 -8.67 -9.25 -0.79
N GLU A 31 -8.03 -8.88 -1.92
CA GLU A 31 -7.48 -9.87 -2.86
C GLU A 31 -6.38 -10.73 -2.20
N ALA A 32 -5.61 -10.18 -1.25
CA ALA A 32 -4.60 -10.93 -0.50
C ALA A 32 -5.24 -11.97 0.44
N GLU A 33 -6.27 -11.59 1.17
CA GLU A 33 -7.05 -12.50 2.03
C GLU A 33 -7.67 -13.63 1.22
N ASP A 34 -8.28 -13.32 0.08
CA ASP A 34 -8.85 -14.30 -0.84
C ASP A 34 -7.80 -15.30 -1.35
N ALA A 35 -6.61 -14.81 -1.72
CA ALA A 35 -5.52 -15.67 -2.18
C ALA A 35 -5.00 -16.59 -1.07
N VAL A 36 -4.92 -16.11 0.16
CA VAL A 36 -4.53 -16.91 1.33
C VAL A 36 -5.61 -17.94 1.66
N GLN A 37 -6.88 -17.57 1.59
CA GLN A 37 -8.00 -18.50 1.78
C GLN A 37 -8.00 -19.60 0.71
N GLU A 38 -7.80 -19.28 -0.55
CA GLU A 38 -7.66 -20.29 -1.62
C GLU A 38 -6.44 -21.18 -1.42
N THR A 39 -5.33 -20.62 -0.89
CA THR A 39 -4.14 -21.41 -0.51
C THR A 39 -4.48 -22.41 0.58
N PHE A 40 -5.27 -22.03 1.59
CA PHE A 40 -5.76 -22.93 2.63
C PHE A 40 -6.62 -24.05 2.06
N LEU A 41 -7.52 -23.76 1.15
CA LEU A 41 -8.36 -24.79 0.51
C LEU A 41 -7.51 -25.82 -0.27
N ARG A 42 -6.45 -25.36 -0.96
CA ARG A 42 -5.50 -26.25 -1.64
C ARG A 42 -4.66 -27.05 -0.67
N TRP A 43 -4.25 -26.47 0.46
CA TRP A 43 -3.57 -27.15 1.54
C TRP A 43 -4.44 -28.28 2.10
N GLN A 44 -5.73 -28.00 2.30
CA GLN A 44 -6.72 -28.95 2.79
C GLN A 44 -6.95 -30.13 1.83
N ALA A 45 -6.86 -29.90 0.53
CA ALA A 45 -7.03 -30.90 -0.50
C ALA A 45 -5.76 -31.72 -0.80
N ALA A 46 -4.59 -31.22 -0.37
CA ALA A 46 -3.30 -31.85 -0.63
C ALA A 46 -3.05 -33.09 0.24
N ASP A 47 -2.17 -33.98 -0.22
CA ASP A 47 -1.57 -35.03 0.61
C ASP A 47 -0.39 -34.45 1.39
N VAL A 48 -0.71 -33.76 2.50
CA VAL A 48 0.26 -33.03 3.33
C VAL A 48 1.41 -33.92 3.80
N GLY A 49 1.15 -35.22 4.02
CA GLY A 49 2.19 -36.18 4.45
C GLY A 49 3.30 -36.41 3.42
N ARG A 50 3.11 -36.01 2.15
CA ARG A 50 4.13 -36.06 1.09
C ARG A 50 4.84 -34.74 0.84
N ILE A 51 4.46 -33.67 1.52
CA ILE A 51 5.07 -32.36 1.36
C ILE A 51 6.28 -32.28 2.30
N GLU A 52 7.48 -32.27 1.73
CA GLU A 52 8.73 -32.24 2.51
C GLU A 52 8.92 -30.91 3.26
N VAL A 53 8.62 -29.78 2.60
CA VAL A 53 8.77 -28.41 3.16
C VAL A 53 7.47 -27.64 3.00
N PRO A 54 6.55 -27.72 3.99
CA PRO A 54 5.23 -27.10 3.96
C PRO A 54 5.25 -25.60 3.67
N GLU A 55 6.14 -24.84 4.30
CA GLU A 55 6.24 -23.39 4.14
C GLU A 55 6.64 -23.01 2.70
N ALA A 56 7.53 -23.76 2.07
CA ALA A 56 7.91 -23.55 0.66
C ALA A 56 6.74 -23.89 -0.27
N TRP A 57 6.03 -24.98 0.00
CA TRP A 57 4.86 -25.38 -0.77
C TRP A 57 3.74 -24.31 -0.70
N LEU A 58 3.43 -23.84 0.52
CA LEU A 58 2.42 -22.79 0.74
C LEU A 58 2.80 -21.51 0.00
N THR A 59 4.06 -21.08 0.09
CA THR A 59 4.55 -19.88 -0.62
C THR A 59 4.46 -20.05 -2.13
N LYS A 60 4.81 -21.23 -2.67
CA LYS A 60 4.69 -21.54 -4.10
C LYS A 60 3.24 -21.46 -4.58
N VAL A 61 2.33 -22.10 -3.85
CA VAL A 61 0.89 -22.10 -4.19
C VAL A 61 0.32 -20.69 -4.16
N LEU A 62 0.58 -19.95 -3.08
CA LEU A 62 0.13 -18.56 -2.94
C LEU A 62 0.67 -17.68 -4.07
N THR A 63 1.98 -17.74 -4.32
CA THR A 63 2.61 -16.90 -5.35
C THR A 63 2.01 -17.16 -6.73
N ASN A 64 1.78 -18.43 -7.08
CA ASN A 64 1.14 -18.79 -8.36
C ASN A 64 -0.31 -18.29 -8.45
N LEU A 65 -1.07 -18.32 -7.35
CA LEU A 65 -2.40 -17.73 -7.29
C LEU A 65 -2.34 -16.23 -7.53
N CYS A 66 -1.44 -15.54 -6.84
CA CYS A 66 -1.26 -14.10 -7.02
C CYS A 66 -0.83 -13.73 -8.46
N LEU A 67 0.06 -14.52 -9.08
CA LEU A 67 0.48 -14.29 -10.48
C LEU A 67 -0.71 -14.42 -11.45
N ASN A 68 -1.57 -15.42 -11.26
CA ASN A 68 -2.78 -15.59 -12.07
C ASN A 68 -3.75 -14.41 -11.88
N GLN A 69 -3.92 -13.95 -10.64
CA GLN A 69 -4.75 -12.78 -10.34
C GLN A 69 -4.17 -11.50 -10.98
N LEU A 70 -2.86 -11.28 -10.92
CA LEU A 70 -2.19 -10.13 -11.56
C LEU A 70 -2.39 -10.12 -13.07
N ALA A 71 -2.32 -11.28 -13.73
CA ALA A 71 -2.57 -11.39 -15.16
C ALA A 71 -4.00 -10.96 -15.52
N SER A 72 -5.00 -11.36 -14.72
CA SER A 72 -6.41 -10.96 -14.91
C SER A 72 -6.69 -9.53 -14.42
N ALA A 73 -6.02 -9.07 -13.35
CA ALA A 73 -6.18 -7.72 -12.80
C ALA A 73 -5.68 -6.65 -13.76
N ARG A 74 -4.65 -6.93 -14.58
CA ARG A 74 -4.17 -5.99 -15.58
C ARG A 74 -5.27 -5.62 -16.57
N ALA A 75 -6.03 -6.58 -17.06
CA ALA A 75 -7.18 -6.32 -17.93
C ALA A 75 -8.30 -5.53 -17.22
N ARG A 76 -8.55 -5.83 -15.93
CA ARG A 76 -9.54 -5.08 -15.14
C ARG A 76 -9.12 -3.63 -14.86
N ARG A 77 -7.81 -3.39 -14.66
CA ARG A 77 -7.26 -2.04 -14.43
C ARG A 77 -7.28 -1.16 -15.67
N GLU A 78 -7.25 -1.74 -16.87
CA GLU A 78 -7.45 -1.01 -18.13
C GLU A 78 -8.86 -0.39 -18.23
N THR A 79 -9.85 -0.97 -17.56
CA THR A 79 -11.23 -0.48 -17.49
C THR A 79 -11.55 0.29 -16.20
N TYR A 80 -10.59 0.40 -15.29
CA TYR A 80 -10.76 1.09 -14.00
C TYR A 80 -10.95 2.59 -14.19
N VAL A 81 -11.94 3.16 -13.47
CA VAL A 81 -12.24 4.58 -13.57
C VAL A 81 -11.27 5.41 -12.73
N GLY A 82 -10.36 6.11 -13.40
CA GLY A 82 -9.36 6.96 -12.75
C GLY A 82 -8.00 6.28 -12.57
N GLN A 83 -7.21 6.78 -11.62
CA GLN A 83 -5.92 6.21 -11.25
C GLN A 83 -6.14 5.11 -10.23
N TRP A 84 -5.64 3.91 -10.52
CA TRP A 84 -5.65 2.84 -9.54
C TRP A 84 -4.47 3.03 -8.57
N LEU A 85 -4.76 3.02 -7.28
CA LEU A 85 -3.77 3.02 -6.22
C LEU A 85 -3.95 1.78 -5.31
N PRO A 86 -2.88 1.27 -4.67
CA PRO A 86 -2.99 0.22 -3.68
C PRO A 86 -3.93 0.58 -2.52
N GLU A 87 -4.39 -0.40 -1.77
CA GLU A 87 -5.08 -0.19 -0.50
C GLU A 87 -4.06 0.26 0.56
N PRO A 88 -4.31 1.33 1.30
CA PRO A 88 -3.42 1.75 2.37
C PRO A 88 -3.61 0.88 3.61
N LEU A 89 -2.52 0.40 4.20
CA LEU A 89 -2.52 -0.29 5.48
C LEU A 89 -2.02 0.66 6.58
N LEU A 90 -2.82 0.85 7.61
CA LEU A 90 -2.46 1.67 8.76
C LEU A 90 -1.44 0.95 9.66
N ALA A 91 -0.71 1.70 10.48
CA ALA A 91 0.29 1.17 11.39
C ALA A 91 -0.26 0.02 12.26
N GLY A 92 0.58 -0.99 12.48
CA GLY A 92 0.24 -2.17 13.28
C GLY A 92 -0.69 -3.16 12.58
N ASP A 93 -1.01 -2.97 11.29
CA ASP A 93 -1.70 -4.01 10.53
C ASP A 93 -0.77 -5.21 10.30
N PRO A 94 -1.19 -6.45 10.66
CA PRO A 94 -0.35 -7.64 10.51
C PRO A 94 0.10 -7.90 9.07
N MET A 95 -0.70 -7.49 8.09
CA MET A 95 -0.42 -7.66 6.67
C MET A 95 0.75 -6.79 6.17
N LEU A 96 1.19 -5.81 6.96
CA LEU A 96 2.44 -5.09 6.69
C LEU A 96 3.65 -6.04 6.69
N GLY A 97 3.64 -7.10 7.50
CA GLY A 97 4.69 -8.12 7.54
C GLY A 97 6.03 -7.59 8.07
N PRO A 98 7.16 -8.25 7.74
CA PRO A 98 8.45 -7.89 8.29
C PRO A 98 8.92 -6.51 7.83
N ALA A 99 9.54 -5.77 8.76
CA ALA A 99 10.09 -4.43 8.56
C ALA A 99 11.41 -4.23 9.35
N ASP A 100 12.18 -5.30 9.54
CA ASP A 100 13.41 -5.30 10.34
C ASP A 100 14.57 -4.65 9.59
N THR A 101 14.65 -4.84 8.27
CA THR A 101 15.69 -4.24 7.42
C THR A 101 15.16 -3.01 6.66
N ALA A 102 16.08 -2.18 6.16
CA ALA A 102 15.74 -1.03 5.32
C ALA A 102 15.01 -1.46 4.05
N GLU A 103 15.46 -2.54 3.41
CA GLU A 103 14.84 -3.09 2.20
C GLU A 103 13.41 -3.58 2.47
N GLN A 104 13.18 -4.23 3.62
CA GLN A 104 11.84 -4.68 4.02
C GLN A 104 10.92 -3.48 4.26
N ARG A 105 11.35 -2.47 5.02
CA ARG A 105 10.60 -1.22 5.24
C ARG A 105 10.30 -0.51 3.94
N GLU A 106 11.28 -0.44 3.05
CA GLU A 106 11.10 0.19 1.75
C GLU A 106 10.08 -0.55 0.88
N SER A 107 10.13 -1.88 0.85
CA SER A 107 9.22 -2.72 0.06
C SER A 107 7.75 -2.57 0.44
N LEU A 108 7.48 -2.15 1.69
CA LEU A 108 6.16 -1.88 2.25
C LEU A 108 5.61 -0.51 1.83
N SER A 109 6.51 0.39 1.41
CA SER A 109 6.15 1.77 1.20
C SER A 109 5.11 1.94 0.10
N TYR A 110 4.17 2.84 0.33
CA TYR A 110 3.10 3.12 -0.63
C TYR A 110 3.64 3.55 -2.01
N ALA A 111 4.78 4.25 -2.04
CA ALA A 111 5.47 4.59 -3.27
C ALA A 111 5.97 3.34 -4.02
N VAL A 112 6.66 2.42 -3.32
CA VAL A 112 7.14 1.18 -3.94
C VAL A 112 5.96 0.33 -4.41
N LEU A 113 4.92 0.15 -3.60
CA LEU A 113 3.71 -0.57 -4.03
C LEU A 113 3.12 0.01 -5.33
N THR A 114 3.09 1.34 -5.45
CA THR A 114 2.63 2.00 -6.69
C THR A 114 3.57 1.74 -7.87
N LEU A 115 4.88 1.68 -7.64
CA LEU A 115 5.86 1.36 -8.69
C LEU A 115 5.79 -0.11 -9.12
N LEU A 116 5.51 -1.02 -8.19
CA LEU A 116 5.32 -2.43 -8.49
C LEU A 116 4.20 -2.69 -9.51
N GLU A 117 3.22 -1.78 -9.61
CA GLU A 117 2.15 -1.86 -10.63
C GLU A 117 2.67 -1.74 -12.08
N ARG A 118 3.87 -1.18 -12.26
CA ARG A 118 4.50 -1.04 -13.59
C ARG A 118 5.31 -2.26 -14.00
N LEU A 119 5.58 -3.16 -13.06
CA LEU A 119 6.33 -4.40 -13.30
C LEU A 119 5.44 -5.47 -13.95
N SER A 120 6.07 -6.35 -14.71
CA SER A 120 5.41 -7.61 -15.08
C SER A 120 5.15 -8.48 -13.84
N PRO A 121 4.17 -9.40 -13.87
CA PRO A 121 3.89 -10.28 -12.72
C PRO A 121 5.13 -11.00 -12.20
N ASN A 122 5.98 -11.55 -13.06
CA ASN A 122 7.21 -12.25 -12.65
C ASN A 122 8.25 -11.30 -12.06
N GLU A 123 8.43 -10.10 -12.62
CA GLU A 123 9.34 -9.09 -12.06
C GLU A 123 8.89 -8.68 -10.65
N ARG A 124 7.59 -8.48 -10.47
CA ARG A 124 6.99 -8.15 -9.18
C ARG A 124 7.19 -9.28 -8.17
N ALA A 125 6.93 -10.54 -8.56
CA ALA A 125 7.10 -11.68 -7.67
C ALA A 125 8.57 -11.86 -7.24
N VAL A 126 9.51 -11.82 -8.16
CA VAL A 126 10.95 -11.93 -7.86
C VAL A 126 11.40 -10.79 -6.95
N TYR A 127 10.97 -9.55 -7.23
CA TYR A 127 11.31 -8.39 -6.40
C TYR A 127 10.78 -8.54 -4.97
N VAL A 128 9.49 -8.85 -4.82
CA VAL A 128 8.85 -8.98 -3.50
C VAL A 128 9.48 -10.11 -2.69
N LEU A 129 9.62 -11.30 -3.26
CA LEU A 129 10.21 -12.44 -2.56
C LEU A 129 11.66 -12.15 -2.13
N ARG A 130 12.44 -11.45 -2.97
CA ARG A 130 13.84 -11.15 -2.67
C ARG A 130 14.01 -10.01 -1.67
N GLU A 131 13.41 -8.84 -1.93
CA GLU A 131 13.63 -7.62 -1.15
C GLU A 131 12.83 -7.61 0.17
N ALA A 132 11.58 -8.10 0.14
CA ALA A 132 10.71 -8.07 1.31
C ALA A 132 10.90 -9.28 2.24
N PHE A 133 11.21 -10.45 1.68
CA PHE A 133 11.21 -11.70 2.44
C PHE A 133 12.56 -12.44 2.41
N ALA A 134 13.57 -11.86 1.78
CA ALA A 134 14.95 -12.34 1.72
C ALA A 134 15.12 -13.78 1.16
N TYR A 135 14.18 -14.25 0.31
CA TYR A 135 14.33 -15.54 -0.34
C TYR A 135 15.58 -15.57 -1.21
N PRO A 136 16.41 -16.63 -1.14
CA PRO A 136 17.53 -16.81 -2.06
C PRO A 136 17.02 -17.08 -3.49
N HIS A 137 17.80 -16.67 -4.51
CA HIS A 137 17.40 -16.83 -5.91
C HIS A 137 17.11 -18.28 -6.32
N ARG A 138 17.77 -19.24 -5.69
CA ARG A 138 17.48 -20.65 -5.90
C ARG A 138 16.04 -21.00 -5.50
N GLU A 139 15.60 -20.58 -4.32
CA GLU A 139 14.23 -20.83 -3.84
C GLU A 139 13.19 -20.08 -4.68
N ILE A 140 13.49 -18.83 -5.05
CA ILE A 140 12.62 -18.05 -5.96
C ILE A 140 12.46 -18.76 -7.30
N ALA A 141 13.54 -19.35 -7.82
CA ALA A 141 13.51 -20.12 -9.06
C ALA A 141 12.61 -21.36 -8.94
N GLU A 142 12.67 -22.10 -7.80
CA GLU A 142 11.80 -23.24 -7.51
C GLU A 142 10.32 -22.82 -7.35
N ILE A 143 10.04 -21.65 -6.75
CA ILE A 143 8.70 -21.10 -6.58
C ILE A 143 8.07 -20.76 -7.93
N LEU A 144 8.85 -20.12 -8.81
CA LEU A 144 8.37 -19.52 -10.07
C LEU A 144 8.61 -20.40 -11.30
N ASP A 145 9.11 -21.61 -11.13
CA ASP A 145 9.50 -22.55 -12.19
C ASP A 145 10.49 -21.90 -13.21
N LEU A 146 11.52 -21.23 -12.67
CA LEU A 146 12.58 -20.54 -13.40
C LEU A 146 13.95 -21.18 -13.15
N THR A 147 14.98 -20.72 -13.85
CA THR A 147 16.37 -20.97 -13.45
C THR A 147 16.85 -19.91 -12.47
N GLU A 148 17.83 -20.24 -11.63
CA GLU A 148 18.41 -19.28 -10.69
C GLU A 148 19.00 -18.04 -11.43
N ALA A 149 19.68 -18.27 -12.55
CA ALA A 149 20.20 -17.19 -13.39
C ALA A 149 19.10 -16.28 -13.95
N ALA A 150 17.95 -16.86 -14.36
CA ALA A 150 16.80 -16.08 -14.78
C ALA A 150 16.23 -15.23 -13.63
N SER A 151 16.11 -15.80 -12.42
CA SER A 151 15.69 -15.07 -11.24
C SER A 151 16.60 -13.88 -10.93
N GLN A 152 17.92 -14.05 -11.00
CA GLN A 152 18.89 -12.96 -10.82
C GLN A 152 18.73 -11.84 -11.86
N GLN A 153 18.57 -12.20 -13.13
CA GLN A 153 18.38 -11.23 -14.22
C GLN A 153 17.06 -10.46 -14.08
N ILE A 154 15.97 -11.15 -13.73
CA ILE A 154 14.66 -10.53 -13.49
C ILE A 154 14.74 -9.57 -12.31
N HIS A 155 15.37 -9.99 -11.21
CA HIS A 155 15.60 -9.14 -10.04
C HIS A 155 16.38 -7.87 -10.39
N HIS A 156 17.48 -7.99 -11.14
CA HIS A 156 18.27 -6.83 -11.55
C HIS A 156 17.42 -5.80 -12.34
N ARG A 157 16.60 -6.28 -13.29
CA ARG A 157 15.69 -5.41 -14.06
C ARG A 157 14.63 -4.77 -13.16
N ALA A 158 13.98 -5.57 -12.30
CA ALA A 158 12.96 -5.06 -11.39
C ALA A 158 13.51 -3.98 -10.45
N ARG A 159 14.70 -4.20 -9.87
CA ARG A 159 15.39 -3.18 -9.05
C ARG A 159 15.66 -1.89 -9.80
N LYS A 160 16.10 -1.98 -11.07
CA LYS A 160 16.31 -0.78 -11.88
C LYS A 160 15.03 0.00 -12.09
N HIS A 161 13.93 -0.66 -12.45
CA HIS A 161 12.63 -0.03 -12.63
C HIS A 161 12.11 0.63 -11.35
N VAL A 162 12.31 -0.01 -10.19
CA VAL A 162 11.92 0.55 -8.90
C VAL A 162 12.84 1.70 -8.48
N ALA A 163 14.16 1.60 -8.71
CA ALA A 163 15.13 2.64 -8.35
C ALA A 163 14.93 3.96 -9.11
N GLU A 164 14.46 3.91 -10.35
CA GLU A 164 14.17 5.10 -11.16
C GLU A 164 13.04 5.96 -10.56
N GLY A 165 12.25 5.42 -9.61
CA GLY A 165 11.19 6.14 -8.88
C GLY A 165 11.52 6.44 -7.41
N ARG A 166 12.76 6.18 -6.97
CA ARG A 166 13.15 6.29 -5.56
C ARG A 166 13.76 7.65 -5.22
N ALA A 167 13.16 8.31 -4.22
CA ALA A 167 13.85 9.30 -3.38
C ALA A 167 13.16 9.28 -2.01
N ARG A 168 13.68 8.55 -1.02
CA ARG A 168 13.07 8.47 0.31
C ARG A 168 14.09 8.74 1.41
N THR A 169 13.59 9.45 2.45
CA THR A 169 14.25 9.57 3.75
C THR A 169 13.59 8.61 4.72
N GLU A 170 14.35 7.82 5.47
CA GLU A 170 13.81 7.08 6.61
C GLU A 170 13.27 8.07 7.64
N ILE A 171 12.01 7.88 8.04
CA ILE A 171 11.29 8.79 8.91
C ILE A 171 10.71 7.97 10.06
N ASP A 172 11.03 8.33 11.30
CA ASP A 172 10.39 7.76 12.47
C ASP A 172 8.96 8.31 12.65
N GLU A 173 8.16 7.67 13.50
CA GLU A 173 6.77 8.02 13.71
C GLU A 173 6.58 9.46 14.20
N SER A 174 7.48 9.95 15.07
CA SER A 174 7.42 11.31 15.59
C SER A 174 7.74 12.35 14.52
N ALA A 175 8.68 12.04 13.63
CA ALA A 175 9.00 12.87 12.48
C ALA A 175 7.87 12.82 11.44
N ALA A 176 7.25 11.65 11.21
CA ALA A 176 6.10 11.50 10.34
C ALA A 176 4.93 12.39 10.80
N ARG A 177 4.62 12.38 12.09
CA ARG A 177 3.59 13.23 12.68
C ARG A 177 3.90 14.72 12.49
N ARG A 178 5.12 15.18 12.77
CA ARG A 178 5.52 16.59 12.56
C ARG A 178 5.37 17.04 11.12
N ILE A 179 5.76 16.21 10.16
CA ILE A 179 5.61 16.49 8.72
C ILE A 179 4.14 16.67 8.35
N VAL A 180 3.26 15.79 8.84
CA VAL A 180 1.82 15.90 8.62
C VAL A 180 1.25 17.17 9.24
N GLU A 181 1.62 17.50 10.48
CA GLU A 181 1.17 18.71 11.18
C GLU A 181 1.61 19.98 10.42
N GLU A 182 2.88 20.04 9.97
CA GLU A 182 3.40 21.16 9.19
C GLU A 182 2.68 21.29 7.82
N PHE A 183 2.48 20.17 7.14
CA PHE A 183 1.72 20.15 5.90
C PHE A 183 0.28 20.64 6.09
N LEU A 184 -0.42 20.17 7.12
CA LEU A 184 -1.80 20.55 7.39
C LEU A 184 -1.92 22.03 7.80
N ALA A 185 -0.99 22.52 8.62
CA ALA A 185 -0.92 23.94 8.96
C ALA A 185 -0.73 24.81 7.70
N ALA A 186 0.12 24.39 6.77
CA ALA A 186 0.30 25.08 5.50
C ALA A 186 -0.97 24.98 4.61
N ALA A 187 -1.61 23.81 4.51
CA ALA A 187 -2.77 23.56 3.66
C ALA A 187 -4.01 24.34 4.11
N THR A 188 -4.19 24.50 5.43
CA THR A 188 -5.32 25.22 6.03
C THR A 188 -5.09 26.72 6.16
N SER A 189 -3.85 27.21 5.99
CA SER A 189 -3.48 28.64 6.10
C SER A 189 -4.21 29.56 5.09
N GLY A 190 -4.87 28.99 4.08
CA GLY A 190 -5.47 29.72 2.97
C GLY A 190 -4.47 30.27 1.95
N ARG A 191 -3.16 30.16 2.19
CA ARG A 191 -2.07 30.65 1.36
C ARG A 191 -1.42 29.50 0.59
N THR A 192 -0.88 29.76 -0.58
CA THR A 192 -0.22 28.75 -1.42
C THR A 192 1.27 28.65 -1.14
N GLU A 193 1.91 29.77 -0.77
CA GLU A 193 3.35 29.86 -0.59
C GLU A 193 3.92 28.94 0.52
N PRO A 194 3.26 28.76 1.69
CA PRO A 194 3.72 27.81 2.68
C PRO A 194 3.79 26.38 2.14
N LEU A 195 2.77 25.96 1.38
CA LEU A 195 2.75 24.63 0.76
C LEU A 195 3.85 24.46 -0.28
N VAL A 196 4.06 25.47 -1.15
CA VAL A 196 5.12 25.41 -2.18
C VAL A 196 6.50 25.21 -1.55
N ARG A 197 6.76 25.77 -0.35
CA ARG A 197 8.04 25.59 0.35
C ARG A 197 8.25 24.19 0.90
N LEU A 198 7.20 23.43 1.16
CA LEU A 198 7.26 22.04 1.64
C LEU A 198 7.42 21.03 0.51
N LEU A 199 7.16 21.43 -0.74
CA LEU A 199 7.11 20.53 -1.88
C LEU A 199 8.42 20.56 -2.66
N THR A 200 8.80 19.40 -3.21
CA THR A 200 9.82 19.37 -4.25
C THR A 200 9.31 20.06 -5.52
N GLN A 201 10.21 20.54 -6.38
CA GLN A 201 9.84 21.28 -7.59
C GLN A 201 8.95 20.47 -8.53
N ASP A 202 9.19 19.16 -8.59
CA ASP A 202 8.52 18.16 -9.42
C ASP A 202 7.42 17.38 -8.67
N ALA A 203 6.98 17.88 -7.51
CA ALA A 203 5.98 17.22 -6.68
C ALA A 203 4.73 16.80 -7.48
N VAL A 204 4.16 15.64 -7.11
CA VAL A 204 3.01 15.04 -7.80
C VAL A 204 1.87 14.77 -6.80
N ALA A 205 0.63 14.95 -7.23
CA ALA A 205 -0.54 14.52 -6.45
C ALA A 205 -1.46 13.66 -7.32
N ILE A 206 -1.78 12.46 -6.81
CA ILE A 206 -2.60 11.45 -7.47
C ILE A 206 -3.70 11.02 -6.51
N GLY A 207 -4.92 10.81 -7.02
CA GLY A 207 -6.05 10.32 -6.22
C GLY A 207 -6.79 9.18 -6.89
N ASP A 208 -7.20 8.22 -6.07
CA ASP A 208 -8.05 7.09 -6.43
C ASP A 208 -9.41 7.21 -5.75
N GLY A 209 -10.46 7.45 -6.52
CA GLY A 209 -11.84 7.50 -6.05
C GLY A 209 -12.68 6.30 -6.51
N GLY A 210 -12.10 5.38 -7.33
CA GLY A 210 -12.78 4.19 -7.83
C GLY A 210 -14.00 4.47 -8.71
N GLY A 211 -14.14 5.69 -9.22
CA GLY A 211 -15.38 6.12 -9.90
C GLY A 211 -16.57 6.38 -8.96
N LYS A 212 -16.42 6.11 -7.66
CA LYS A 212 -17.47 6.28 -6.63
C LYS A 212 -17.36 7.64 -5.93
N VAL A 213 -16.14 8.15 -5.80
CA VAL A 213 -15.84 9.47 -5.23
C VAL A 213 -15.16 10.32 -6.29
N PRO A 214 -15.49 11.63 -6.41
CA PRO A 214 -14.85 12.51 -7.36
C PRO A 214 -13.32 12.56 -7.14
N ALA A 215 -12.56 12.03 -8.08
CA ALA A 215 -11.11 12.10 -8.14
C ALA A 215 -10.69 12.43 -9.58
N ARG A 216 -9.59 13.16 -9.74
CA ARG A 216 -9.10 13.46 -11.09
C ARG A 216 -8.47 12.23 -11.71
N THR A 217 -8.73 12.02 -12.99
CA THR A 217 -8.12 10.95 -13.78
C THR A 217 -6.66 11.20 -14.12
N LYS A 218 -6.19 12.46 -14.00
CA LYS A 218 -4.81 12.87 -14.27
C LYS A 218 -4.16 13.43 -13.00
N ALA A 219 -2.89 13.13 -12.82
CA ALA A 219 -2.08 13.70 -11.74
C ALA A 219 -2.00 15.24 -11.83
N PHE A 220 -1.80 15.87 -10.67
CA PHE A 220 -1.29 17.22 -10.61
C PHE A 220 0.24 17.14 -10.57
N GLU A 221 0.93 17.92 -11.37
CA GLU A 221 2.39 17.92 -11.48
C GLU A 221 2.96 19.31 -11.24
N GLY A 222 4.07 19.36 -10.48
CA GLY A 222 4.78 20.54 -10.07
C GLY A 222 4.24 21.20 -8.80
N ALA A 223 5.17 21.75 -7.98
CA ALA A 223 4.90 22.28 -6.66
C ALA A 223 3.71 23.24 -6.61
N LEU A 224 3.59 24.18 -7.56
CA LEU A 224 2.53 25.18 -7.56
C LEU A 224 1.15 24.56 -7.84
N ALA A 225 1.06 23.60 -8.77
CA ALA A 225 -0.20 22.95 -9.10
C ALA A 225 -0.68 22.08 -7.95
N VAL A 226 0.24 21.29 -7.36
CA VAL A 226 -0.01 20.46 -6.18
C VAL A 226 -0.42 21.32 -4.98
N ALA A 227 0.29 22.41 -4.69
CA ALA A 227 -0.03 23.32 -3.58
C ALA A 227 -1.43 23.95 -3.73
N LYS A 228 -1.81 24.39 -4.93
CA LYS A 228 -3.16 24.90 -5.21
C LYS A 228 -4.23 23.84 -4.99
N PHE A 229 -3.98 22.62 -5.43
CA PHE A 229 -4.89 21.49 -5.25
C PHE A 229 -5.05 21.16 -3.75
N MET A 230 -3.96 20.99 -3.00
CA MET A 230 -3.98 20.66 -1.58
C MET A 230 -4.66 21.74 -0.75
N ARG A 231 -4.35 23.02 -0.99
CA ARG A 231 -5.08 24.14 -0.37
C ARG A 231 -6.58 24.05 -0.68
N GLY A 232 -6.92 23.73 -1.93
CA GLY A 232 -8.31 23.53 -2.34
C GLY A 232 -8.97 22.35 -1.61
N LEU A 233 -8.27 21.25 -1.43
CA LEU A 233 -8.77 20.04 -0.78
C LEU A 233 -9.12 20.29 0.71
N PHE A 234 -8.27 21.00 1.44
CA PHE A 234 -8.44 21.30 2.87
C PHE A 234 -9.20 22.63 3.13
N LYS A 235 -9.58 23.37 2.10
CA LYS A 235 -10.38 24.60 2.28
C LYS A 235 -11.82 24.24 2.69
N PRO A 236 -12.32 24.75 3.83
CA PRO A 236 -13.71 24.58 4.22
C PRO A 236 -14.70 25.12 3.18
N GLY A 237 -15.86 24.47 3.04
CA GLY A 237 -16.91 24.93 2.13
C GLY A 237 -18.18 24.09 2.23
N LYS A 238 -19.35 24.78 2.16
CA LYS A 238 -20.66 24.13 2.28
C LYS A 238 -20.83 22.97 1.26
N ALA A 239 -20.48 23.23 0.00
CA ALA A 239 -20.61 22.21 -1.06
C ALA A 239 -19.79 20.93 -0.77
N LYS A 240 -18.64 21.07 -0.12
CA LYS A 240 -17.84 19.91 0.29
C LYS A 240 -18.45 19.19 1.49
N ARG A 241 -18.94 19.92 2.48
CA ARG A 241 -19.66 19.35 3.61
C ARG A 241 -20.87 18.56 3.14
N ASP A 242 -21.64 19.11 2.20
CA ASP A 242 -22.81 18.45 1.63
C ASP A 242 -22.39 17.20 0.82
N LEU A 243 -21.27 17.26 0.10
CA LEU A 243 -20.73 16.14 -0.69
C LEU A 243 -20.24 15.00 0.21
N VAL A 244 -19.58 15.32 1.33
CA VAL A 244 -18.99 14.34 2.26
C VAL A 244 -20.04 13.85 3.25
N GLY A 245 -21.11 14.59 3.48
CA GLY A 245 -22.20 14.25 4.40
C GLY A 245 -21.97 14.67 5.85
N GLY A 246 -20.95 15.53 6.12
CA GLY A 246 -20.65 15.94 7.49
C GLY A 246 -19.36 16.75 7.63
N SER A 247 -18.84 16.82 8.85
CA SER A 247 -17.58 17.46 9.19
C SER A 247 -16.53 16.41 9.56
N PRO A 248 -15.68 16.00 8.61
CA PRO A 248 -14.68 14.96 8.88
C PRO A 248 -13.62 15.41 9.89
N GLU A 249 -13.18 14.47 10.68
CA GLU A 249 -12.02 14.56 11.57
C GLU A 249 -10.74 14.29 10.78
N ILE A 250 -9.69 15.06 11.06
CA ILE A 250 -8.39 14.93 10.42
C ILE A 250 -7.36 14.48 11.44
N HIS A 251 -6.73 13.35 11.17
CA HIS A 251 -5.71 12.77 12.03
C HIS A 251 -4.39 12.62 11.31
N ALA A 252 -3.28 12.81 12.03
CA ALA A 252 -1.97 12.34 11.60
C ALA A 252 -1.82 10.86 11.94
N ALA A 253 -1.33 10.09 10.97
CA ALA A 253 -1.11 8.66 11.15
C ALA A 253 0.11 8.21 10.34
N THR A 254 0.40 6.93 10.44
CA THR A 254 1.36 6.23 9.57
C THR A 254 0.60 5.19 8.74
N ALA A 255 0.80 5.22 7.43
CA ALA A 255 0.30 4.22 6.49
C ALA A 255 1.45 3.68 5.65
N ASN A 256 1.54 2.35 5.53
CA ASN A 256 2.62 1.70 4.77
C ASN A 256 4.03 2.22 5.15
N GLY A 257 4.25 2.41 6.45
CA GLY A 257 5.52 2.89 7.01
C GLY A 257 5.90 4.34 6.66
N GLY A 258 4.97 5.14 6.13
CA GLY A 258 5.19 6.55 5.81
C GLY A 258 4.15 7.48 6.44
N PRO A 259 4.41 8.81 6.49
CA PRO A 259 3.46 9.79 7.00
C PRO A 259 2.18 9.80 6.19
N ALA A 260 1.04 9.87 6.89
CA ALA A 260 -0.27 9.89 6.27
C ALA A 260 -1.25 10.79 7.03
N VAL A 261 -2.20 11.36 6.29
CA VAL A 261 -3.40 12.00 6.84
C VAL A 261 -4.55 11.02 6.70
N VAL A 262 -5.22 10.72 7.81
CA VAL A 262 -6.45 9.92 7.81
C VAL A 262 -7.64 10.86 8.00
N VAL A 263 -8.63 10.70 7.14
CA VAL A 263 -9.88 11.48 7.14
C VAL A 263 -10.99 10.56 7.62
N VAL A 264 -11.59 10.90 8.74
CA VAL A 264 -12.62 10.08 9.40
C VAL A 264 -13.94 10.82 9.47
N LEU A 265 -15.04 10.14 9.16
CA LEU A 265 -16.39 10.65 9.33
C LEU A 265 -17.25 9.58 10.00
N ASP A 266 -17.88 9.93 11.12
CA ASP A 266 -18.72 9.01 11.88
C ASP A 266 -18.05 7.66 12.18
N GLY A 267 -16.76 7.70 12.56
CA GLY A 267 -15.95 6.53 12.87
C GLY A 267 -15.47 5.72 11.66
N ARG A 268 -15.77 6.14 10.43
CA ARG A 268 -15.32 5.48 9.19
C ARG A 268 -14.20 6.26 8.52
N VAL A 269 -13.17 5.57 8.08
CA VAL A 269 -12.13 6.18 7.24
C VAL A 269 -12.71 6.41 5.85
N ILE A 270 -12.81 7.68 5.45
CA ILE A 270 -13.30 8.09 4.13
C ILE A 270 -12.17 8.56 3.20
N GLY A 271 -10.95 8.62 3.69
CA GLY A 271 -9.78 8.96 2.91
C GLY A 271 -8.47 8.73 3.67
N VAL A 272 -7.45 8.29 2.94
CA VAL A 272 -6.08 8.22 3.43
C VAL A 272 -5.18 8.93 2.42
N LEU A 273 -4.47 9.97 2.86
CA LEU A 273 -3.52 10.72 2.05
C LEU A 273 -2.11 10.36 2.51
N CYS A 274 -1.42 9.52 1.73
CA CYS A 274 -0.04 9.14 1.98
C CYS A 274 0.92 10.20 1.42
N LEU A 275 1.90 10.62 2.22
CA LEU A 275 2.93 11.59 1.85
C LEU A 275 4.24 10.84 1.56
N GLU A 276 4.81 11.10 0.40
CA GLU A 276 6.15 10.63 0.05
C GLU A 276 7.15 11.76 0.31
N VAL A 277 8.00 11.54 1.30
CA VAL A 277 8.96 12.55 1.79
C VAL A 277 10.37 12.18 1.38
N THR A 278 11.11 13.17 0.92
CA THR A 278 12.53 13.08 0.55
C THR A 278 13.35 14.09 1.37
N ALA A 279 14.67 14.08 1.21
CA ALA A 279 15.53 15.08 1.83
C ALA A 279 15.20 16.53 1.37
N ASP A 280 14.63 16.68 0.17
CA ASP A 280 14.34 17.98 -0.45
C ASP A 280 12.89 18.45 -0.19
N GLY A 281 12.06 17.64 0.47
CA GLY A 281 10.66 17.96 0.78
C GLY A 281 9.68 16.86 0.40
N ILE A 282 8.40 17.19 0.33
CA ILE A 282 7.32 16.26 -0.06
C ILE A 282 7.30 16.12 -1.58
N ALA A 283 7.65 14.94 -2.07
CA ALA A 283 7.72 14.65 -3.51
C ALA A 283 6.38 14.15 -4.08
N ALA A 284 5.55 13.47 -3.28
CA ALA A 284 4.26 13.04 -3.78
C ALA A 284 3.19 12.93 -2.70
N PHE A 285 1.95 13.11 -3.14
CA PHE A 285 0.74 12.76 -2.40
C PHE A 285 -0.04 11.70 -3.16
N ARG A 286 -0.42 10.63 -2.44
CA ARG A 286 -1.29 9.59 -2.97
C ARG A 286 -2.51 9.47 -2.09
N SER A 287 -3.66 9.86 -2.63
CA SER A 287 -4.93 9.89 -1.91
C SER A 287 -5.79 8.70 -2.30
N GLN A 288 -6.04 7.82 -1.35
CA GLN A 288 -7.05 6.78 -1.49
C GLN A 288 -8.37 7.27 -0.90
N ALA A 289 -9.41 7.34 -1.74
CA ALA A 289 -10.77 7.73 -1.36
C ALA A 289 -11.83 6.76 -1.91
N ASN A 290 -11.40 5.67 -2.58
CA ASN A 290 -12.32 4.62 -3.01
C ASN A 290 -12.83 3.85 -1.78
N PRO A 291 -14.15 3.88 -1.47
CA PRO A 291 -14.69 3.24 -0.26
C PRO A 291 -14.37 1.74 -0.20
N ASP A 292 -14.33 1.04 -1.33
CA ASP A 292 -14.03 -0.41 -1.36
C ASP A 292 -12.61 -0.75 -0.91
N LYS A 293 -11.70 0.23 -0.95
CA LYS A 293 -10.29 0.09 -0.56
C LYS A 293 -9.97 0.71 0.81
N LEU A 294 -11.00 1.11 1.55
CA LEU A 294 -10.87 1.74 2.86
C LEU A 294 -11.54 0.94 3.98
N GLU A 295 -12.13 -0.22 3.67
CA GLU A 295 -12.81 -1.05 4.66
C GLU A 295 -11.83 -1.53 5.72
N ARG A 296 -10.70 -2.13 5.32
CA ARG A 296 -9.67 -2.59 6.25
C ARG A 296 -9.04 -1.44 7.05
N ALA A 297 -8.81 -0.29 6.43
CA ALA A 297 -8.34 0.90 7.15
C ALA A 297 -9.37 1.35 8.20
N THR A 298 -10.67 1.24 7.93
CA THR A 298 -11.75 1.56 8.87
C THR A 298 -11.78 0.56 10.04
N GLU A 299 -11.68 -0.73 9.79
CA GLU A 299 -11.62 -1.76 10.82
C GLU A 299 -10.40 -1.58 11.73
N ARG A 300 -9.24 -1.32 11.11
CA ARG A 300 -8.01 -1.08 11.86
C ARG A 300 -8.11 0.19 12.71
N TRP A 301 -8.67 1.27 12.14
CA TRP A 301 -8.90 2.52 12.83
C TRP A 301 -9.78 2.31 14.07
N ALA A 302 -10.90 1.61 13.95
CA ALA A 302 -11.80 1.32 15.06
C ALA A 302 -11.17 0.46 16.16
N ALA A 303 -10.17 -0.36 15.84
CA ALA A 303 -9.49 -1.26 16.78
C ALA A 303 -8.26 -0.65 17.47
N THR A 304 -7.87 0.59 17.15
CA THR A 304 -6.66 1.25 17.69
C THR A 304 -6.99 2.56 18.38
N ASP A 305 -6.18 2.92 19.37
CA ASP A 305 -6.19 4.28 19.94
C ASP A 305 -5.35 5.19 19.00
N HIS A 306 -5.98 6.24 18.50
CA HIS A 306 -5.39 7.18 17.53
C HIS A 306 -5.35 8.63 18.05
N GLY A 307 -5.73 8.85 19.32
CA GLY A 307 -5.76 10.17 19.97
C GLY A 307 -6.78 11.14 19.36
N GLU A 308 -6.75 12.37 19.85
CA GLU A 308 -7.66 13.42 19.40
C GLU A 308 -7.37 13.85 17.95
N PRO A 309 -8.39 14.26 17.18
CA PRO A 309 -8.21 14.81 15.85
C PRO A 309 -7.40 16.10 15.91
N LEU A 310 -6.58 16.35 14.89
CA LEU A 310 -5.85 17.61 14.77
C LEU A 310 -6.80 18.80 14.56
N PHE A 311 -7.84 18.58 13.78
CA PHE A 311 -8.96 19.52 13.58
C PHE A 311 -10.10 18.83 12.79
N ASN A 312 -11.25 19.52 12.75
CA ASN A 312 -12.37 19.18 11.87
C ASN A 312 -12.37 20.13 10.65
N ILE A 313 -12.60 19.59 9.46
CA ILE A 313 -12.48 20.42 8.22
C ILE A 313 -13.59 21.46 8.08
N PHE A 314 -14.78 21.26 8.67
CA PHE A 314 -15.95 22.13 8.48
C PHE A 314 -16.56 22.59 9.79
#